data_bc77b723a0d2e1dab55ee99b121bfd50
#
_entry.id   bc77b723a0d2e1dab55ee99b121bfd50
#
_cell.length_a   1.000
_cell.length_b   1.000
_cell.length_c   1.000
_cell.angle_alpha   90.00
_cell.angle_beta   90.00
_cell.angle_gamma   90.00
#
_symmetry.space_group_name_H-M   'P 1'
#
loop_
_entity.id
_entity.type
_entity.pdbx_description
1 polymer ?
#
loop_
_entity_poly.entity_id
_entity_poly.type
_entity_poly.pdbx_seq_one_letter_code
_entity_poly.pdbx_strand_id
1 'polypeptide(L)'
;NGGDGYVIARCLLHRGWNVRVFVLAQRSDIAGDAAANLELLDPATIAFCTTSEELLRNAAVFHNASILVDALFGIGLNTDVSGVHADAIRLMNSAGRPVLSVDIPSGIDASTGNVLGNAVRADVTVTFGFAKVGHAVYPGRAYTGRLEVVDIGIPEDIASSMKTLAYLDRESIRPLIRSRDRCGHKGTYGHCLIVAGASGRTGAAALSANSAVRTGSGLVTLAVPASLNPILEVKTTEAMTLPLDDKGQGFLTEGSGIQVLSEL
;
A
#
# COMPACT_ATOMS: atom_id res chain seq x y z
N ASN A 1 -4.83 -18.89 -5.76
CA ASN A 1 -4.28 -18.25 -6.97
C ASN A 1 -3.79 -19.23 -8.05
N GLY A 2 -3.54 -20.50 -7.74
CA GLY A 2 -3.08 -21.46 -8.74
C GLY A 2 -3.99 -21.55 -9.97
N GLY A 3 -5.30 -21.49 -9.77
CA GLY A 3 -6.28 -21.44 -10.86
C GLY A 3 -6.06 -20.28 -11.80
N ASP A 4 -5.84 -19.07 -11.27
CA ASP A 4 -5.57 -17.87 -12.08
C ASP A 4 -4.25 -18.00 -12.85
N GLY A 5 -3.22 -18.60 -12.22
CA GLY A 5 -1.96 -18.93 -12.88
C GLY A 5 -2.14 -19.84 -14.09
N TYR A 6 -3.00 -20.85 -14.02
CA TYR A 6 -3.29 -21.75 -15.13
C TYR A 6 -4.05 -21.03 -16.26
N VAL A 7 -4.99 -20.16 -15.93
CA VAL A 7 -5.69 -19.32 -16.92
C VAL A 7 -4.71 -18.39 -17.63
N ILE A 8 -3.83 -17.73 -16.90
CA ILE A 8 -2.79 -16.87 -17.48
C ILE A 8 -1.88 -17.67 -18.41
N ALA A 9 -1.41 -18.82 -17.96
CA ALA A 9 -0.55 -19.70 -18.78
C ALA A 9 -1.23 -20.09 -20.09
N ARG A 10 -2.51 -20.51 -20.04
CA ARG A 10 -3.31 -20.85 -21.21
C ARG A 10 -3.47 -19.67 -22.17
N CYS A 11 -3.78 -18.49 -21.62
CA CYS A 11 -3.93 -17.28 -22.43
C CYS A 11 -2.64 -16.86 -23.13
N LEU A 12 -1.50 -17.02 -22.47
CA LEU A 12 -0.18 -16.72 -23.03
C LEU A 12 0.20 -17.74 -24.12
N LEU A 13 0.00 -19.03 -23.86
CA LEU A 13 0.22 -20.09 -24.86
C LEU A 13 -0.61 -19.87 -26.13
N HIS A 14 -1.89 -19.52 -25.98
CA HIS A 14 -2.77 -19.21 -27.10
C HIS A 14 -2.28 -18.00 -27.93
N ARG A 15 -1.55 -17.09 -27.32
CA ARG A 15 -0.91 -15.95 -27.98
C ARG A 15 0.48 -16.25 -28.54
N GLY A 16 0.92 -17.50 -28.52
CA GLY A 16 2.21 -17.95 -29.05
C GLY A 16 3.42 -17.70 -28.15
N TRP A 17 3.20 -17.40 -26.86
CA TRP A 17 4.29 -17.28 -25.90
C TRP A 17 4.82 -18.67 -25.50
N ASN A 18 6.13 -18.75 -25.25
CA ASN A 18 6.72 -19.95 -24.65
C ASN A 18 6.51 -19.88 -23.13
N VAL A 19 5.68 -20.77 -22.59
CA VAL A 19 5.30 -20.77 -21.18
C VAL A 19 5.74 -22.07 -20.53
N ARG A 20 6.25 -21.97 -19.30
CA ARG A 20 6.53 -23.10 -18.42
C ARG A 20 5.77 -22.90 -17.10
N VAL A 21 5.01 -23.91 -16.70
CA VAL A 21 4.21 -23.87 -15.46
C VAL A 21 4.84 -24.82 -14.44
N PHE A 22 5.20 -24.28 -13.27
CA PHE A 22 5.69 -25.05 -12.13
C PHE A 22 4.56 -25.19 -11.11
N VAL A 23 4.16 -26.40 -10.84
CA VAL A 23 3.08 -26.74 -9.89
C VAL A 23 3.73 -27.32 -8.63
N LEU A 24 3.56 -26.62 -7.50
CA LEU A 24 4.21 -26.97 -6.23
C LEU A 24 3.29 -27.80 -5.32
N ALA A 25 2.40 -28.56 -5.91
CA ALA A 25 1.46 -29.45 -5.21
C ALA A 25 1.37 -30.80 -5.93
N GLN A 26 0.89 -31.83 -5.25
CA GLN A 26 0.52 -33.09 -5.90
C GLN A 26 -0.69 -32.86 -6.80
N ARG A 27 -0.75 -33.54 -7.93
CA ARG A 27 -1.91 -33.44 -8.83
C ARG A 27 -3.23 -33.81 -8.14
N SER A 28 -3.19 -34.73 -7.20
CA SER A 28 -4.34 -35.17 -6.40
C SER A 28 -4.90 -34.07 -5.48
N ASP A 29 -4.08 -33.06 -5.14
CA ASP A 29 -4.44 -32.00 -4.20
C ASP A 29 -5.10 -30.80 -4.92
N ILE A 30 -5.11 -30.84 -6.26
CA ILE A 30 -5.69 -29.78 -7.08
C ILE A 30 -7.12 -30.18 -7.43
N ALA A 31 -8.09 -29.37 -7.03
CA ALA A 31 -9.50 -29.65 -7.19
C ALA A 31 -10.28 -28.44 -7.75
N GLY A 32 -11.56 -28.65 -8.11
CA GLY A 32 -12.46 -27.60 -8.57
C GLY A 32 -11.99 -26.88 -9.82
N ASP A 33 -12.20 -25.57 -9.89
CA ASP A 33 -11.87 -24.74 -11.05
C ASP A 33 -10.37 -24.74 -11.37
N ALA A 34 -9.51 -24.89 -10.37
CA ALA A 34 -8.08 -25.01 -10.58
C ALA A 34 -7.71 -26.28 -11.36
N ALA A 35 -8.32 -27.41 -11.00
CA ALA A 35 -8.12 -28.68 -11.72
C ALA A 35 -8.61 -28.59 -13.17
N ALA A 36 -9.80 -28.03 -13.38
CA ALA A 36 -10.37 -27.85 -14.70
C ALA A 36 -9.47 -26.96 -15.60
N ASN A 37 -8.91 -25.89 -15.06
CA ASN A 37 -8.00 -25.03 -15.83
C ASN A 37 -6.62 -25.67 -16.07
N LEU A 38 -6.13 -26.49 -15.15
CA LEU A 38 -4.89 -27.25 -15.31
C LEU A 38 -5.01 -28.29 -16.44
N GLU A 39 -6.17 -28.96 -16.55
CA GLU A 39 -6.45 -29.98 -17.59
C GLU A 39 -6.49 -29.37 -19.01
N LEU A 40 -6.74 -28.08 -19.12
CA LEU A 40 -6.73 -27.36 -20.40
C LEU A 40 -5.34 -26.97 -20.88
N LEU A 41 -4.31 -27.19 -20.08
CA LEU A 41 -2.91 -26.93 -20.45
C LEU A 41 -2.27 -28.15 -21.11
N ASP A 42 -1.38 -27.91 -22.07
CA ASP A 42 -0.54 -28.98 -22.64
C ASP A 42 0.37 -29.54 -21.52
N PRO A 43 0.30 -30.84 -21.22
CA PRO A 43 1.16 -31.47 -20.22
C PRO A 43 2.66 -31.23 -20.41
N ALA A 44 3.12 -31.01 -21.65
CA ALA A 44 4.52 -30.73 -21.94
C ALA A 44 4.99 -29.38 -21.37
N THR A 45 4.06 -28.48 -21.07
CA THR A 45 4.36 -27.17 -20.48
C THR A 45 4.43 -27.21 -18.95
N ILE A 46 3.96 -28.28 -18.32
CA ILE A 46 3.79 -28.42 -16.87
C ILE A 46 4.94 -29.21 -16.26
N ALA A 47 5.49 -28.71 -15.16
CA ALA A 47 6.41 -29.43 -14.30
C ALA A 47 5.87 -29.46 -12.87
N PHE A 48 5.58 -30.65 -12.35
CA PHE A 48 5.25 -30.83 -10.94
C PHE A 48 6.54 -30.88 -10.13
N CYS A 49 6.64 -30.02 -9.11
CA CYS A 49 7.79 -29.92 -8.21
C CYS A 49 7.30 -29.90 -6.77
N THR A 50 7.18 -31.06 -6.16
CA THR A 50 6.67 -31.21 -4.79
C THR A 50 7.76 -31.14 -3.73
N THR A 51 9.03 -31.17 -4.17
CA THR A 51 10.20 -31.06 -3.32
C THR A 51 11.11 -29.91 -3.77
N SER A 52 11.88 -29.39 -2.83
CA SER A 52 12.89 -28.35 -3.10
C SER A 52 13.92 -28.80 -4.13
N GLU A 53 14.30 -30.09 -4.11
CA GLU A 53 15.28 -30.65 -5.04
C GLU A 53 14.74 -30.65 -6.49
N GLU A 54 13.48 -31.09 -6.67
CA GLU A 54 12.81 -31.04 -7.99
C GLU A 54 12.73 -29.64 -8.54
N LEU A 55 12.40 -28.66 -7.70
CA LEU A 55 12.32 -27.26 -8.08
C LEU A 55 13.71 -26.70 -8.47
N LEU A 56 14.74 -26.94 -7.66
CA LEU A 56 16.09 -26.42 -7.87
C LEU A 56 16.76 -27.01 -9.13
N ARG A 57 16.44 -28.23 -9.54
CA ARG A 57 16.87 -28.78 -10.85
C ARG A 57 16.41 -27.92 -12.01
N ASN A 58 15.34 -27.16 -11.84
CA ASN A 58 14.78 -26.27 -12.84
C ASN A 58 15.23 -24.80 -12.69
N ALA A 59 16.15 -24.49 -11.79
CA ALA A 59 16.55 -23.10 -11.49
C ALA A 59 16.98 -22.30 -12.73
N ALA A 60 17.65 -22.95 -13.68
CA ALA A 60 18.07 -22.33 -14.94
C ALA A 60 16.90 -21.77 -15.75
N VAL A 61 15.71 -22.38 -15.66
CA VAL A 61 14.51 -21.89 -16.37
C VAL A 61 14.08 -20.55 -15.80
N PHE A 62 14.12 -20.37 -14.47
CA PHE A 62 13.79 -19.09 -13.82
C PHE A 62 14.76 -17.99 -14.23
N HIS A 63 16.07 -18.27 -14.26
CA HIS A 63 17.07 -17.28 -14.64
C HIS A 63 17.02 -16.91 -16.15
N ASN A 64 16.50 -17.79 -17.00
CA ASN A 64 16.40 -17.57 -18.45
C ASN A 64 15.01 -17.08 -18.90
N ALA A 65 14.04 -16.99 -17.99
CA ALA A 65 12.71 -16.45 -18.29
C ALA A 65 12.78 -14.96 -18.64
N SER A 66 11.90 -14.50 -19.52
CA SER A 66 11.73 -13.07 -19.79
C SER A 66 10.95 -12.38 -18.69
N ILE A 67 10.02 -13.11 -18.04
CA ILE A 67 9.19 -12.67 -16.91
C ILE A 67 8.81 -13.88 -16.08
N LEU A 68 8.68 -13.67 -14.77
CA LEU A 68 8.15 -14.64 -13.84
C LEU A 68 6.74 -14.21 -13.40
N VAL A 69 5.83 -15.17 -13.31
CA VAL A 69 4.46 -14.93 -12.81
C VAL A 69 4.30 -15.67 -11.50
N ASP A 70 4.06 -14.92 -10.44
CA ASP A 70 3.76 -15.42 -9.11
C ASP A 70 2.25 -15.61 -8.96
N ALA A 71 1.82 -16.85 -8.90
CA ALA A 71 0.44 -17.26 -8.63
C ALA A 71 0.40 -18.39 -7.60
N LEU A 72 1.31 -18.39 -6.61
CA LEU A 72 1.39 -19.42 -5.59
C LEU A 72 0.29 -19.28 -4.55
N PHE A 73 0.22 -18.10 -3.90
CA PHE A 73 -0.75 -17.83 -2.85
C PHE A 73 -1.53 -16.55 -3.15
N GLY A 74 -2.77 -16.48 -2.66
CA GLY A 74 -3.63 -15.31 -2.70
C GLY A 74 -4.01 -14.86 -1.29
N ILE A 75 -5.16 -14.20 -1.18
CA ILE A 75 -5.69 -13.62 0.06
C ILE A 75 -5.96 -14.63 1.19
N GLY A 76 -5.98 -15.92 0.90
CA GLY A 76 -6.22 -16.99 1.89
C GLY A 76 -5.00 -17.41 2.71
N LEU A 77 -3.82 -16.85 2.44
CA LEU A 77 -2.60 -17.18 3.18
C LEU A 77 -2.67 -16.62 4.60
N ASN A 78 -2.49 -17.47 5.60
CA ASN A 78 -2.57 -17.13 7.03
C ASN A 78 -1.50 -17.79 7.90
N THR A 79 -0.51 -18.44 7.27
CA THR A 79 0.59 -19.13 7.95
C THR A 79 1.90 -18.82 7.24
N ASP A 80 3.00 -18.96 7.95
CA ASP A 80 4.33 -18.75 7.39
C ASP A 80 4.62 -19.71 6.23
N VAL A 81 5.10 -19.15 5.13
CA VAL A 81 5.49 -19.92 3.94
C VAL A 81 6.77 -20.70 4.24
N SER A 82 6.73 -21.99 4.00
CA SER A 82 7.83 -22.93 4.28
C SER A 82 8.04 -23.94 3.14
N GLY A 83 9.06 -24.78 3.26
CA GLY A 83 9.34 -25.87 2.32
C GLY A 83 9.55 -25.39 0.88
N VAL A 84 9.07 -26.18 -0.08
CA VAL A 84 9.23 -25.92 -1.53
C VAL A 84 8.66 -24.57 -1.96
N HIS A 85 7.62 -24.09 -1.32
CA HIS A 85 7.05 -22.79 -1.62
C HIS A 85 7.98 -21.63 -1.20
N ALA A 86 8.63 -21.74 -0.03
CA ALA A 86 9.64 -20.78 0.39
C ALA A 86 10.86 -20.78 -0.53
N ASP A 87 11.25 -21.95 -1.05
CA ASP A 87 12.33 -22.08 -2.02
C ASP A 87 11.96 -21.46 -3.37
N ALA A 88 10.73 -21.63 -3.82
CA ALA A 88 10.23 -21.00 -5.04
C ALA A 88 10.27 -19.46 -4.93
N ILE A 89 9.83 -18.92 -3.80
CA ILE A 89 9.90 -17.48 -3.54
C ILE A 89 11.34 -16.99 -3.56
N ARG A 90 12.28 -17.71 -2.89
CA ARG A 90 13.70 -17.36 -2.93
C ARG A 90 14.27 -17.41 -4.33
N LEU A 91 13.92 -18.44 -5.10
CA LEU A 91 14.37 -18.60 -6.48
C LEU A 91 13.84 -17.47 -7.37
N MET A 92 12.56 -17.11 -7.28
CA MET A 92 11.99 -15.99 -8.02
C MET A 92 12.70 -14.68 -7.68
N ASN A 93 12.89 -14.38 -6.38
CA ASN A 93 13.55 -13.16 -5.93
C ASN A 93 15.02 -13.06 -6.35
N SER A 94 15.72 -14.20 -6.52
CA SER A 94 17.14 -14.26 -6.91
C SER A 94 17.36 -14.38 -8.42
N ALA A 95 16.31 -14.61 -9.19
CA ALA A 95 16.43 -14.86 -10.63
C ALA A 95 16.87 -13.62 -11.44
N GLY A 96 16.71 -12.40 -10.89
CA GLY A 96 17.04 -11.16 -11.58
C GLY A 96 16.14 -10.89 -12.79
N ARG A 97 14.91 -11.36 -12.75
CA ARG A 97 13.90 -11.21 -13.81
C ARG A 97 12.71 -10.42 -13.29
N PRO A 98 12.01 -9.67 -14.16
CA PRO A 98 10.77 -9.03 -13.78
C PRO A 98 9.77 -10.05 -13.21
N VAL A 99 9.10 -9.69 -12.11
CA VAL A 99 8.11 -10.52 -11.44
C VAL A 99 6.76 -9.83 -11.46
N LEU A 100 5.75 -10.54 -11.97
CA LEU A 100 4.35 -10.14 -11.89
C LEU A 100 3.64 -11.02 -10.88
N SER A 101 3.10 -10.44 -9.80
CA SER A 101 2.27 -11.16 -8.84
C SER A 101 0.79 -11.04 -9.16
N VAL A 102 0.09 -12.16 -9.05
CA VAL A 102 -1.35 -12.27 -9.25
C VAL A 102 -2.07 -12.07 -7.94
N ASP A 103 -2.92 -11.08 -7.91
CA ASP A 103 -3.76 -10.65 -6.78
C ASP A 103 -2.95 -10.03 -5.62
N ILE A 104 -2.03 -10.74 -5.01
CA ILE A 104 -1.13 -10.25 -3.95
C ILE A 104 0.20 -10.99 -4.03
N PRO A 105 1.35 -10.35 -3.77
CA PRO A 105 2.62 -11.05 -3.74
C PRO A 105 2.58 -12.21 -2.73
N SER A 106 2.90 -13.40 -3.21
CA SER A 106 2.88 -14.61 -2.37
C SER A 106 3.78 -14.45 -1.16
N GLY A 107 3.23 -14.73 0.02
CA GLY A 107 3.90 -14.53 1.31
C GLY A 107 3.52 -13.24 2.03
N ILE A 108 2.67 -12.39 1.44
CA ILE A 108 2.12 -11.19 2.10
C ILE A 108 0.71 -11.50 2.61
N ASP A 109 0.46 -11.19 3.88
CA ASP A 109 -0.88 -11.18 4.45
C ASP A 109 -1.71 -10.02 3.88
N ALA A 110 -2.82 -10.35 3.24
CA ALA A 110 -3.66 -9.37 2.54
C ALA A 110 -4.32 -8.35 3.48
N SER A 111 -4.57 -8.72 4.72
CA SER A 111 -5.29 -7.91 5.70
C SER A 111 -4.38 -7.00 6.53
N THR A 112 -3.13 -7.41 6.75
CA THR A 112 -2.19 -6.71 7.64
C THR A 112 -0.95 -6.17 6.93
N GLY A 113 -0.61 -6.71 5.77
CA GLY A 113 0.64 -6.41 5.07
C GLY A 113 1.89 -7.06 5.67
N ASN A 114 1.74 -7.93 6.65
CA ASN A 114 2.86 -8.64 7.24
C ASN A 114 3.45 -9.66 6.26
N VAL A 115 4.76 -9.88 6.37
CA VAL A 115 5.45 -10.95 5.65
C VAL A 115 5.28 -12.24 6.46
N LEU A 116 4.73 -13.26 5.84
CA LEU A 116 4.55 -14.59 6.42
C LEU A 116 5.70 -15.51 5.98
N GLY A 117 6.78 -15.49 6.73
CA GLY A 117 8.02 -16.21 6.41
C GLY A 117 8.82 -15.54 5.29
N ASN A 118 8.59 -15.93 4.03
CA ASN A 118 9.19 -15.35 2.84
C ASN A 118 8.11 -14.79 1.92
N ALA A 119 8.42 -13.67 1.23
CA ALA A 119 7.48 -13.08 0.26
C ALA A 119 8.17 -12.75 -1.07
N VAL A 120 7.40 -12.87 -2.15
CA VAL A 120 7.80 -12.47 -3.50
C VAL A 120 7.93 -10.95 -3.57
N ARG A 121 9.03 -10.48 -4.18
CA ARG A 121 9.23 -9.06 -4.53
C ARG A 121 8.75 -8.83 -5.95
N ALA A 122 7.52 -8.36 -6.09
CA ALA A 122 6.95 -8.09 -7.39
C ALA A 122 7.42 -6.74 -7.95
N ASP A 123 7.64 -6.66 -9.27
CA ASP A 123 7.75 -5.40 -9.99
C ASP A 123 6.37 -4.82 -10.29
N VAL A 124 5.41 -5.71 -10.55
CA VAL A 124 4.00 -5.38 -10.78
C VAL A 124 3.13 -6.37 -10.05
N THR A 125 2.10 -5.88 -9.36
CA THR A 125 1.02 -6.71 -8.82
C THR A 125 -0.29 -6.32 -9.50
N VAL A 126 -0.97 -7.30 -10.10
CA VAL A 126 -2.30 -7.14 -10.68
C VAL A 126 -3.31 -7.74 -9.71
N THR A 127 -4.13 -6.90 -9.12
CA THR A 127 -5.14 -7.30 -8.13
C THR A 127 -6.56 -7.14 -8.69
N PHE A 128 -7.48 -7.96 -8.20
CA PHE A 128 -8.85 -8.04 -8.72
C PHE A 128 -9.83 -7.31 -7.81
N GLY A 129 -10.72 -6.51 -8.41
CA GLY A 129 -11.76 -5.74 -7.78
C GLY A 129 -11.23 -4.59 -6.95
N PHE A 130 -10.59 -4.87 -5.81
CA PHE A 130 -10.09 -3.84 -4.89
C PHE A 130 -8.66 -4.10 -4.45
N ALA A 131 -7.93 -3.01 -4.17
CA ALA A 131 -6.66 -3.09 -3.46
C ALA A 131 -6.88 -3.69 -2.05
N LYS A 132 -5.97 -4.56 -1.63
CA LYS A 132 -5.96 -5.12 -0.27
C LYS A 132 -5.12 -4.23 0.65
N VAL A 133 -5.37 -4.29 1.95
CA VAL A 133 -4.58 -3.54 2.95
C VAL A 133 -3.09 -3.84 2.79
N GLY A 134 -2.75 -5.12 2.55
CA GLY A 134 -1.37 -5.57 2.34
C GLY A 134 -0.62 -4.91 1.18
N HIS A 135 -1.34 -4.36 0.18
CA HIS A 135 -0.70 -3.59 -0.90
C HIS A 135 -0.31 -2.16 -0.48
N ALA A 136 -0.99 -1.61 0.51
CA ALA A 136 -0.88 -0.20 0.90
C ALA A 136 0.02 0.03 2.11
N VAL A 137 0.06 -0.92 3.06
CA VAL A 137 0.81 -0.78 4.31
C VAL A 137 2.14 -1.52 4.27
N TYR A 138 3.14 -1.00 4.98
CA TYR A 138 4.41 -1.68 5.17
C TYR A 138 4.30 -2.79 6.21
N PRO A 139 5.05 -3.91 6.03
CA PRO A 139 6.06 -4.15 4.99
C PRO A 139 5.52 -4.53 3.62
N GLY A 140 4.27 -4.99 3.48
CA GLY A 140 3.69 -5.51 2.24
C GLY A 140 3.82 -4.55 1.05
N ARG A 141 3.67 -3.25 1.28
CA ARG A 141 3.86 -2.23 0.24
C ARG A 141 5.22 -2.31 -0.45
N ALA A 142 6.28 -2.70 0.28
CA ALA A 142 7.63 -2.85 -0.29
C ALA A 142 7.78 -4.06 -1.23
N TYR A 143 6.84 -4.98 -1.21
CA TYR A 143 6.82 -6.19 -2.04
C TYR A 143 5.88 -6.08 -3.24
N THR A 144 4.95 -5.12 -3.22
CA THR A 144 3.86 -4.98 -4.20
C THR A 144 4.33 -4.44 -5.55
N GLY A 145 5.41 -3.66 -5.60
CA GLY A 145 5.82 -2.98 -6.83
C GLY A 145 4.75 -1.98 -7.31
N ARG A 146 4.53 -1.90 -8.62
CA ARG A 146 3.45 -1.13 -9.22
C ARG A 146 2.14 -1.91 -9.09
N LEU A 147 1.16 -1.33 -8.40
CA LEU A 147 -0.16 -1.93 -8.21
C LEU A 147 -1.09 -1.53 -9.36
N GLU A 148 -1.69 -2.53 -9.99
CA GLU A 148 -2.75 -2.39 -10.99
C GLU A 148 -4.02 -3.06 -10.46
N VAL A 149 -5.10 -2.29 -10.33
CA VAL A 149 -6.40 -2.79 -9.89
C VAL A 149 -7.27 -3.02 -11.11
N VAL A 150 -7.70 -4.26 -11.31
CA VAL A 150 -8.56 -4.65 -12.43
C VAL A 150 -9.98 -4.82 -11.94
N ASP A 151 -10.92 -4.12 -12.58
CA ASP A 151 -12.34 -4.30 -12.35
C ASP A 151 -12.78 -5.68 -12.87
N ILE A 152 -13.46 -6.42 -12.01
CA ILE A 152 -14.03 -7.75 -12.31
C ILE A 152 -15.56 -7.75 -12.25
N GLY A 153 -16.18 -6.57 -12.30
CA GLY A 153 -17.63 -6.41 -12.32
C GLY A 153 -18.31 -6.56 -10.96
N ILE A 154 -17.62 -6.20 -9.86
CA ILE A 154 -18.24 -6.15 -8.53
C ILE A 154 -19.21 -4.96 -8.49
N PRO A 155 -20.51 -5.15 -8.20
CA PRO A 155 -21.46 -4.06 -8.11
C PRO A 155 -21.08 -3.04 -7.04
N GLU A 156 -21.24 -1.73 -7.36
CA GLU A 156 -20.86 -0.62 -6.46
C GLU A 156 -21.67 -0.60 -5.15
N ASP A 157 -22.93 -1.05 -5.19
CA ASP A 157 -23.79 -1.15 -4.01
C ASP A 157 -23.25 -2.16 -2.98
N ILE A 158 -22.68 -3.27 -3.45
CA ILE A 158 -22.00 -4.23 -2.58
C ILE A 158 -20.74 -3.61 -1.97
N ALA A 159 -19.92 -2.97 -2.80
CA ALA A 159 -18.69 -2.34 -2.36
C ALA A 159 -18.95 -1.23 -1.31
N SER A 160 -19.94 -0.38 -1.54
CA SER A 160 -20.29 0.74 -0.66
C SER A 160 -20.96 0.30 0.66
N SER A 161 -21.60 -0.87 0.69
CA SER A 161 -22.20 -1.44 1.90
C SER A 161 -21.16 -2.01 2.87
N MET A 162 -19.95 -2.31 2.40
CA MET A 162 -18.86 -2.86 3.20
C MET A 162 -18.13 -1.73 3.95
N LYS A 163 -17.89 -1.92 5.26
CA LYS A 163 -17.01 -1.04 6.05
C LYS A 163 -15.55 -1.32 5.66
N THR A 164 -15.10 -0.70 4.58
CA THR A 164 -13.72 -0.83 4.08
C THR A 164 -12.89 0.40 4.41
N LEU A 165 -11.57 0.25 4.39
CA LEU A 165 -10.64 1.36 4.44
C LEU A 165 -10.60 2.02 3.04
N ALA A 166 -10.57 3.35 3.01
CA ALA A 166 -10.39 4.07 1.75
C ALA A 166 -8.90 4.21 1.45
N TYR A 167 -8.48 3.77 0.26
CA TYR A 167 -7.16 4.09 -0.27
C TYR A 167 -7.22 5.43 -0.96
N LEU A 168 -6.56 6.43 -0.38
CA LEU A 168 -6.54 7.79 -0.94
C LEU A 168 -5.55 7.86 -2.09
N ASP A 169 -6.05 8.05 -3.28
CA ASP A 169 -5.27 8.31 -4.48
C ASP A 169 -5.51 9.74 -5.02
N ARG A 170 -4.86 10.07 -6.12
CA ARG A 170 -4.98 11.39 -6.75
C ARG A 170 -6.41 11.67 -7.25
N GLU A 171 -7.10 10.65 -7.72
CA GLU A 171 -8.43 10.78 -8.31
C GLU A 171 -9.48 11.04 -7.24
N SER A 172 -9.41 10.35 -6.11
CA SER A 172 -10.29 10.55 -4.96
C SER A 172 -10.08 11.89 -4.25
N ILE A 173 -8.84 12.41 -4.24
CA ILE A 173 -8.52 13.70 -3.59
C ILE A 173 -8.80 14.89 -4.49
N ARG A 174 -8.65 14.76 -5.81
CA ARG A 174 -8.81 15.87 -6.76
C ARG A 174 -10.15 16.63 -6.64
N PRO A 175 -11.31 15.97 -6.48
CA PRO A 175 -12.59 16.66 -6.31
C PRO A 175 -12.69 17.48 -5.01
N LEU A 176 -11.88 17.14 -3.99
CA LEU A 176 -11.85 17.84 -2.71
C LEU A 176 -11.06 19.14 -2.79
N ILE A 177 -10.16 19.27 -3.78
CA ILE A 177 -9.35 20.46 -4.01
C ILE A 177 -10.11 21.37 -4.97
N ARG A 178 -10.86 22.32 -4.41
CA ARG A 178 -11.64 23.28 -5.20
C ARG A 178 -10.75 24.33 -5.85
N SER A 179 -11.10 24.77 -7.05
CA SER A 179 -10.48 25.93 -7.68
C SER A 179 -10.75 27.19 -6.84
N ARG A 180 -9.74 28.01 -6.64
CA ARG A 180 -9.90 29.29 -5.92
C ARG A 180 -10.64 30.31 -6.78
N ASP A 181 -11.64 30.96 -6.19
CA ASP A 181 -12.27 32.11 -6.79
C ASP A 181 -11.27 33.28 -6.85
N ARG A 182 -11.19 33.93 -7.99
CA ARG A 182 -10.33 35.12 -8.19
C ARG A 182 -10.76 36.31 -7.33
N CYS A 183 -12.05 36.40 -6.98
CA CYS A 183 -12.62 37.44 -6.11
C CYS A 183 -12.67 37.00 -4.65
N GLY A 184 -12.18 35.80 -4.31
CA GLY A 184 -12.17 35.29 -2.96
C GLY A 184 -11.18 36.03 -2.06
N HIS A 185 -11.54 36.22 -0.80
CA HIS A 185 -10.69 36.83 0.23
C HIS A 185 -10.30 35.78 1.28
N LYS A 186 -9.37 36.12 2.18
CA LYS A 186 -8.86 35.20 3.21
C LYS A 186 -9.94 34.49 4.02
N GLY A 187 -11.03 35.17 4.38
CA GLY A 187 -12.15 34.59 5.11
C GLY A 187 -12.94 33.53 4.34
N THR A 188 -12.90 33.56 2.97
CA THR A 188 -13.57 32.57 2.13
C THR A 188 -12.93 31.18 2.23
N TYR A 189 -11.65 31.12 2.57
CA TYR A 189 -10.85 29.88 2.58
C TYR A 189 -10.59 29.34 3.99
N GLY A 190 -11.37 29.81 4.94
CA GLY A 190 -11.39 29.32 6.32
C GLY A 190 -10.21 29.77 7.18
N HIS A 191 -10.29 29.46 8.44
CA HIS A 191 -9.27 29.73 9.46
C HIS A 191 -8.83 28.42 10.09
N CYS A 192 -7.55 28.10 9.98
CA CYS A 192 -6.98 26.90 10.57
C CYS A 192 -6.30 27.26 11.90
N LEU A 193 -6.75 26.68 13.00
CA LEU A 193 -6.09 26.74 14.30
C LEU A 193 -5.21 25.50 14.46
N ILE A 194 -3.94 25.72 14.76
CA ILE A 194 -2.95 24.66 15.04
C ILE A 194 -2.48 24.83 16.48
N VAL A 195 -2.67 23.83 17.30
CA VAL A 195 -2.21 23.79 18.68
C VAL A 195 -1.00 22.88 18.76
N ALA A 196 0.19 23.46 18.94
CA ALA A 196 1.44 22.70 18.84
C ALA A 196 2.61 23.42 19.53
N GLY A 197 3.72 22.72 19.68
CA GLY A 197 4.97 23.25 20.22
C GLY A 197 5.29 22.71 21.60
N ALA A 198 6.55 22.36 21.75
CA ALA A 198 7.17 22.05 23.02
C ALA A 198 8.65 22.39 22.95
N SER A 199 9.28 22.55 24.10
CA SER A 199 10.73 22.76 24.21
C SER A 199 11.47 21.66 23.43
N GLY A 200 12.42 22.03 22.57
CA GLY A 200 13.12 21.10 21.67
C GLY A 200 12.30 20.63 20.45
N ARG A 201 11.00 20.98 20.31
CA ARG A 201 10.10 20.53 19.23
C ARG A 201 9.37 21.66 18.51
N THR A 202 9.94 22.88 18.51
CA THR A 202 9.36 24.05 17.83
C THR A 202 9.30 23.90 16.30
N GLY A 203 10.18 23.04 15.74
CA GLY A 203 10.23 22.80 14.28
C GLY A 203 8.94 22.20 13.74
N ALA A 204 8.34 21.20 14.42
CA ALA A 204 7.10 20.58 13.97
C ALA A 204 5.93 21.58 13.96
N ALA A 205 5.82 22.44 14.98
CA ALA A 205 4.82 23.50 15.04
C ALA A 205 4.95 24.46 13.84
N ALA A 206 6.15 24.95 13.58
CA ALA A 206 6.42 25.85 12.46
C ALA A 206 6.13 25.21 11.10
N LEU A 207 6.54 23.93 10.89
CA LEU A 207 6.27 23.20 9.67
C LEU A 207 4.76 23.00 9.44
N SER A 208 4.01 22.68 10.48
CA SER A 208 2.54 22.51 10.39
C SER A 208 1.87 23.83 9.98
N ALA A 209 2.24 24.95 10.63
CA ALA A 209 1.67 26.25 10.32
C ALA A 209 2.00 26.70 8.88
N ASN A 210 3.25 26.59 8.48
CA ASN A 210 3.68 26.95 7.12
C ASN A 210 3.02 26.04 6.07
N SER A 211 2.83 24.74 6.37
CA SER A 211 2.13 23.82 5.47
C SER A 211 0.65 24.18 5.31
N ALA A 212 -0.04 24.56 6.39
CA ALA A 212 -1.43 24.98 6.35
C ALA A 212 -1.62 26.23 5.46
N VAL A 213 -0.74 27.22 5.56
CA VAL A 213 -0.74 28.39 4.67
C VAL A 213 -0.52 27.95 3.20
N ARG A 214 0.48 27.12 2.94
CA ARG A 214 0.83 26.65 1.59
C ARG A 214 -0.24 25.79 0.94
N THR A 215 -0.99 25.01 1.73
CA THR A 215 -2.11 24.20 1.22
C THR A 215 -3.36 25.04 0.96
N GLY A 216 -3.37 26.30 1.39
CA GLY A 216 -4.38 27.27 0.97
C GLY A 216 -5.37 27.68 2.05
N SER A 217 -5.12 27.44 3.33
CA SER A 217 -5.92 28.06 4.40
C SER A 217 -5.91 29.58 4.27
N GLY A 218 -7.08 30.20 4.42
CA GLY A 218 -7.23 31.66 4.30
C GLY A 218 -6.53 32.41 5.43
N LEU A 219 -6.62 31.86 6.65
CA LEU A 219 -5.92 32.31 7.85
C LEU A 219 -5.37 31.08 8.58
N VAL A 220 -4.24 31.25 9.22
CA VAL A 220 -3.63 30.22 10.09
C VAL A 220 -3.23 30.89 11.40
N THR A 221 -3.68 30.32 12.51
CA THR A 221 -3.21 30.68 13.86
C THR A 221 -2.50 29.50 14.48
N LEU A 222 -1.29 29.70 14.92
CA LEU A 222 -0.48 28.72 15.63
C LEU A 222 -0.51 29.04 17.14
N ALA A 223 -1.29 28.28 17.90
CA ALA A 223 -1.36 28.38 19.36
C ALA A 223 -0.20 27.58 19.99
N VAL A 224 0.62 28.26 20.77
CA VAL A 224 1.91 27.75 21.26
C VAL A 224 2.14 28.09 22.73
N PRO A 225 2.98 27.36 23.45
CA PRO A 225 3.43 27.81 24.77
C PRO A 225 4.00 29.22 24.73
N ALA A 226 3.56 30.08 25.62
CA ALA A 226 3.94 31.51 25.64
C ALA A 226 5.46 31.71 25.71
N SER A 227 6.16 30.86 26.44
CA SER A 227 7.63 30.90 26.53
C SER A 227 8.33 30.59 25.20
N LEU A 228 7.66 29.93 24.25
CA LEU A 228 8.20 29.57 22.93
C LEU A 228 7.72 30.51 21.79
N ASN A 229 6.75 31.40 22.11
CA ASN A 229 6.16 32.30 21.13
C ASN A 229 7.20 33.14 20.35
N PRO A 230 8.19 33.81 21.03
CA PRO A 230 9.18 34.61 20.30
C PRO A 230 9.99 33.82 19.27
N ILE A 231 10.24 32.52 19.53
CA ILE A 231 10.96 31.63 18.61
C ILE A 231 10.08 31.27 17.42
N LEU A 232 8.80 31.04 17.66
CA LEU A 232 7.86 30.61 16.62
C LEU A 232 7.40 31.76 15.73
N GLU A 233 7.29 32.97 16.24
CA GLU A 233 7.06 34.17 15.42
C GLU A 233 8.17 34.40 14.39
N VAL A 234 9.41 34.13 14.75
CA VAL A 234 10.52 34.19 13.78
C VAL A 234 10.45 33.08 12.74
N LYS A 235 9.93 31.91 13.08
CA LYS A 235 9.85 30.73 12.18
C LYS A 235 8.60 30.71 11.29
N THR A 236 7.55 31.44 11.63
CA THR A 236 6.27 31.46 10.90
C THR A 236 5.96 32.87 10.40
N THR A 237 6.37 33.19 9.19
CA THR A 237 6.23 34.53 8.61
C THR A 237 4.78 34.87 8.25
N GLU A 238 3.99 33.90 7.82
CA GLU A 238 2.66 34.12 7.27
C GLU A 238 1.53 33.66 8.20
N ALA A 239 1.82 32.75 9.15
CA ALA A 239 0.87 32.33 10.16
C ALA A 239 0.94 33.26 11.38
N MET A 240 -0.21 33.60 11.93
CA MET A 240 -0.31 34.29 13.23
C MET A 240 0.06 33.34 14.35
N THR A 241 0.53 33.87 15.47
CA THR A 241 0.76 33.08 16.69
C THR A 241 -0.21 33.47 17.80
N LEU A 242 -0.58 32.50 18.65
CA LEU A 242 -1.38 32.71 19.85
C LEU A 242 -0.62 32.13 21.03
N PRO A 243 -0.04 33.00 21.88
CA PRO A 243 0.68 32.53 23.09
C PRO A 243 -0.30 32.02 24.14
N LEU A 244 -0.14 30.78 24.56
CA LEU A 244 -0.91 30.12 25.59
C LEU A 244 -0.08 30.05 26.89
N ASP A 245 -0.70 30.32 28.05
CA ASP A 245 0.01 30.25 29.32
C ASP A 245 0.54 28.84 29.58
N ASP A 246 1.85 28.74 29.65
CA ASP A 246 2.59 27.51 29.92
C ASP A 246 3.36 27.56 31.25
N LYS A 247 3.15 28.60 32.04
CA LYS A 247 3.87 28.86 33.32
C LYS A 247 5.40 28.78 33.17
N GLY A 248 5.90 29.11 31.97
CA GLY A 248 7.32 29.04 31.64
C GLY A 248 7.90 27.64 31.47
N GLN A 249 7.06 26.61 31.34
CA GLN A 249 7.49 25.20 31.27
C GLN A 249 7.90 24.76 29.85
N GLY A 250 7.53 25.53 28.84
CA GLY A 250 7.86 25.21 27.46
C GLY A 250 7.05 24.06 26.84
N PHE A 251 5.87 23.76 27.37
CA PHE A 251 4.89 22.82 26.86
C PHE A 251 3.46 23.21 27.22
N LEU A 252 2.49 22.70 26.47
CA LEU A 252 1.07 22.98 26.70
C LEU A 252 0.59 22.30 27.99
N THR A 253 -0.17 23.05 28.80
CA THR A 253 -0.76 22.59 30.05
C THR A 253 -2.27 22.41 29.91
N GLU A 254 -2.93 21.88 30.92
CA GLU A 254 -4.40 21.83 30.97
C GLU A 254 -5.02 23.25 30.87
N GLY A 255 -4.40 24.24 31.51
CA GLY A 255 -4.81 25.65 31.41
C GLY A 255 -4.70 26.20 30.02
N SER A 256 -3.69 25.79 29.25
CA SER A 256 -3.58 26.14 27.82
C SER A 256 -4.75 25.58 26.99
N GLY A 257 -5.25 24.39 27.33
CA GLY A 257 -6.42 23.80 26.66
C GLY A 257 -7.69 24.62 26.90
N ILE A 258 -7.90 25.13 28.10
CA ILE A 258 -9.04 26.02 28.45
C ILE A 258 -8.96 27.32 27.63
N GLN A 259 -7.78 27.92 27.50
CA GLN A 259 -7.60 29.12 26.68
C GLN A 259 -7.93 28.87 25.20
N VAL A 260 -7.48 27.74 24.62
CA VAL A 260 -7.82 27.37 23.24
C VAL A 260 -9.33 27.31 23.06
N LEU A 261 -10.07 26.68 23.97
CA LEU A 261 -11.52 26.57 23.88
C LEU A 261 -12.25 27.90 23.97
N SER A 262 -11.66 28.91 24.61
CA SER A 262 -12.24 30.27 24.70
C SER A 262 -12.01 31.11 23.43
N GLU A 263 -11.11 30.70 22.55
CA GLU A 263 -10.76 31.39 21.29
C GLU A 263 -11.50 30.78 20.07
N LEU A 264 -12.19 29.65 20.25
CA LEU A 264 -13.03 28.99 19.24
C LEU A 264 -14.47 29.51 19.25
#